data_5847a31a113531cc6fe994525a63554d
#
_entry.id   5847a31a113531cc6fe994525a63554d
#
_cell.length_a   1.000
_cell.length_b   1.000
_cell.length_c   1.000
_cell.angle_alpha   90.00
_cell.angle_beta   90.00
_cell.angle_gamma   90.00
#
_symmetry.space_group_name_H-M   'P 1'
#
loop_
_entity.id
_entity.type
_entity.pdbx_description
1 polymer ?
#
loop_
_entity_poly.entity_id
_entity_poly.type
_entity_poly.pdbx_seq_one_letter_code
_entity_poly.pdbx_strand_id
1 'polypeptide(L)'
;MGESKDVGIEDYDVLLLATQEQFDIYWAQCVPLLDKVITQAMHGEMTTDDIYDMALQGQMYVFVCKKDGGDYPDVKFALVMEIVKYPKLAAMNIVAIGGSHL
;
A
#
# COMPACT_ATOMS: atom_id res chain seq x y z
N MET A 1 -4.84 7.64 -29.72
CA MET A 1 -5.00 7.80 -29.34
C MET A 1 -5.21 7.95 -28.57
N GLY A 2 -5.23 8.07 -28.21
CA GLY A 2 -5.61 8.27 -27.61
C GLY A 2 -5.78 8.32 -26.71
N GLU A 3 -5.83 8.10 -26.40
CA GLU A 3 -6.01 8.18 -25.55
C GLU A 3 -5.88 8.39 -24.56
N SER A 4 -5.66 8.16 -24.43
CA SER A 4 -5.33 8.41 -23.54
C SER A 4 -5.75 9.19 -22.71
N LYS A 5 -6.51 9.57 -22.83
CA LYS A 5 -7.07 10.30 -22.10
C LYS A 5 -7.42 9.77 -21.04
N ASP A 6 -7.19 8.82 -20.82
CA ASP A 6 -7.57 8.22 -19.82
C ASP A 6 -6.89 8.47 -18.81
N VAL A 7 -6.54 9.07 -18.66
CA VAL A 7 -6.17 9.56 -17.73
C VAL A 7 -5.56 9.12 -16.72
N GLY A 8 -5.44 8.93 -16.10
CA GLY A 8 -5.04 8.73 -14.95
C GLY A 8 -3.96 7.81 -14.75
N ILE A 9 -3.95 6.70 -15.23
CA ILE A 9 -2.98 5.67 -14.98
C ILE A 9 -1.58 6.09 -15.33
N GLU A 10 -1.43 6.87 -16.37
CA GLU A 10 -0.12 7.28 -16.81
C GLU A 10 0.54 8.27 -15.86
N ASP A 11 -0.25 8.90 -15.01
CA ASP A 11 0.25 9.90 -14.09
C ASP A 11 0.63 9.33 -12.74
N TYR A 12 0.49 8.02 -12.56
CA TYR A 12 0.73 7.39 -11.26
C TYR A 12 1.82 6.34 -11.36
N ASP A 13 2.59 6.23 -10.29
CA ASP A 13 3.59 5.19 -10.14
C ASP A 13 3.17 4.26 -9.02
N VAL A 14 3.47 2.99 -9.19
CA VAL A 14 3.29 1.99 -8.14
C VAL A 14 4.67 1.64 -7.59
N LEU A 15 4.82 1.73 -6.29
CA LEU A 15 6.09 1.50 -5.63
C LEU A 15 5.91 0.54 -4.48
N LEU A 16 6.77 -0.46 -4.40
CA LEU A 16 6.85 -1.34 -3.25
C LEU A 16 7.75 -0.69 -2.20
N LEU A 17 7.24 -0.55 -0.99
CA LEU A 17 8.05 0.00 0.10
C LEU A 17 8.94 -1.09 0.67
N ALA A 18 10.20 -1.09 0.29
CA ALA A 18 11.12 -2.16 0.61
C ALA A 18 12.18 -1.77 1.62
N THR A 19 12.46 -0.50 1.81
CA THR A 19 13.52 -0.05 2.70
C THR A 19 12.96 0.88 3.76
N GLN A 20 13.70 1.02 4.86
CA GLN A 20 13.34 1.95 5.91
C GLN A 20 13.22 3.36 5.36
N GLU A 21 14.10 3.73 4.45
CA GLU A 21 14.07 5.06 3.86
C GLU A 21 12.78 5.32 3.11
N GLN A 22 12.30 4.32 2.36
CA GLN A 22 11.04 4.45 1.64
C GLN A 22 9.86 4.56 2.60
N PHE A 23 9.88 3.80 3.68
CA PHE A 23 8.84 3.91 4.69
C PHE A 23 8.86 5.29 5.34
N ASP A 24 10.04 5.84 5.59
CA ASP A 24 10.13 7.17 6.18
C ASP A 24 9.51 8.23 5.29
N ILE A 25 9.62 8.05 3.97
CA ILE A 25 9.06 9.00 3.02
C ILE A 25 7.55 8.86 2.88
N TYR A 26 7.05 7.63 2.79
CA TYR A 26 5.67 7.41 2.36
C TYR A 26 4.72 6.96 3.45
N TRP A 27 5.23 6.36 4.54
CA TRP A 27 4.34 5.72 5.51
C TRP A 27 3.37 6.68 6.16
N ALA A 28 3.79 7.91 6.44
CA ALA A 28 2.92 8.90 7.05
C ALA A 28 1.66 9.16 6.22
N GLN A 29 1.76 9.01 4.90
CA GLN A 29 0.61 9.19 4.03
C GLN A 29 -0.22 7.92 3.92
N CYS A 30 0.40 6.76 4.13
CA CYS A 30 -0.32 5.50 4.08
C CYS A 30 -1.23 5.31 5.29
N VAL A 31 -0.79 5.80 6.45
CA VAL A 31 -1.52 5.57 7.69
C VAL A 31 -2.98 6.04 7.61
N PRO A 32 -3.27 7.29 7.23
CA PRO A 32 -4.67 7.70 7.17
C PRO A 32 -5.48 6.95 6.12
N LEU A 33 -4.83 6.47 5.06
CA LEU A 33 -5.54 5.71 4.04
C LEU A 33 -5.87 4.30 4.51
N LEU A 34 -4.99 3.71 5.29
CA LEU A 34 -5.15 2.34 5.74
C LEU A 34 -5.87 2.22 7.07
N ASP A 35 -5.72 3.21 7.94
CA ASP A 35 -6.20 3.10 9.31
C ASP A 35 -7.69 2.80 9.37
N LYS A 36 -8.46 3.51 8.60
CA LYS A 36 -9.90 3.32 8.59
C LYS A 36 -10.28 1.91 8.14
N VAL A 37 -9.63 1.44 7.06
CA VAL A 37 -9.92 0.12 6.52
C VAL A 37 -9.50 -0.96 7.49
N ILE A 38 -8.31 -0.82 8.07
CA ILE A 38 -7.78 -1.80 9.01
C ILE A 38 -8.64 -1.87 10.26
N THR A 39 -9.04 -0.73 10.78
CA THR A 39 -9.88 -0.69 11.98
C THR A 39 -11.19 -1.43 11.73
N GLN A 40 -11.81 -1.20 10.57
CA GLN A 40 -13.07 -1.84 10.26
C GLN A 40 -12.92 -3.32 9.97
N ALA A 41 -11.87 -3.69 9.24
CA ALA A 41 -11.72 -5.07 8.80
C ALA A 41 -11.20 -5.99 9.89
N MET A 42 -10.35 -5.48 10.76
CA MET A 42 -9.65 -6.31 11.74
C MET A 42 -10.21 -6.20 13.14
N HIS A 43 -11.20 -5.36 13.33
CA HIS A 43 -11.86 -5.21 14.63
C HIS A 43 -10.88 -5.00 15.79
N GLY A 44 -9.81 -4.26 15.51
CA GLY A 44 -8.84 -3.98 16.55
C GLY A 44 -7.75 -5.02 16.71
N GLU A 45 -7.79 -6.09 15.94
CA GLU A 45 -6.78 -7.15 16.06
C GLU A 45 -5.47 -6.79 15.38
N MET A 46 -5.49 -5.83 14.49
CA MET A 46 -4.30 -5.41 13.78
C MET A 46 -4.37 -3.90 13.58
N THR A 47 -3.23 -3.25 13.69
CA THR A 47 -3.15 -1.81 13.50
C THR A 47 -2.18 -1.51 12.36
N THR A 48 -2.13 -0.25 11.95
CA THR A 48 -1.15 0.17 10.96
C THR A 48 0.27 0.01 11.47
N ASP A 49 0.48 0.15 12.79
CA ASP A 49 1.80 -0.08 13.37
C ASP A 49 2.23 -1.54 13.20
N ASP A 50 1.28 -2.46 13.36
CA ASP A 50 1.58 -3.88 13.16
C ASP A 50 1.99 -4.16 11.72
N ILE A 51 1.30 -3.53 10.76
CA ILE A 51 1.64 -3.69 9.36
C ILE A 51 3.03 -3.15 9.07
N TYR A 52 3.36 -1.99 9.65
CA TYR A 52 4.67 -1.38 9.49
C TYR A 52 5.77 -2.35 9.96
N ASP A 53 5.60 -2.90 11.15
CA ASP A 53 6.59 -3.83 11.71
C ASP A 53 6.72 -5.08 10.84
N MET A 54 5.59 -5.65 10.42
CA MET A 54 5.62 -6.86 9.62
C MET A 54 6.20 -6.61 8.23
N ALA A 55 5.95 -5.44 7.68
CA ALA A 55 6.51 -5.09 6.38
C ALA A 55 8.03 -4.93 6.46
N LEU A 56 8.52 -4.32 7.52
CA LEU A 56 9.97 -4.17 7.70
C LEU A 56 10.65 -5.52 7.90
N GLN A 57 9.93 -6.49 8.43
CA GLN A 57 10.45 -7.84 8.62
C GLN A 57 10.30 -8.72 7.39
N GLY A 58 9.69 -8.19 6.33
CA GLY A 58 9.49 -8.96 5.11
C GLY A 58 8.30 -9.89 5.15
N GLN A 59 7.43 -9.75 6.12
CA GLN A 59 6.26 -10.61 6.27
C GLN A 59 5.03 -10.08 5.54
N MET A 60 5.04 -8.81 5.22
CA MET A 60 4.00 -8.18 4.42
C MET A 60 4.63 -7.26 3.41
N TYR A 61 3.88 -6.95 2.36
CA TYR A 61 4.33 -6.08 1.30
C TYR A 61 3.37 -4.91 1.19
N VAL A 62 3.90 -3.70 1.23
CA VAL A 62 3.11 -2.48 1.12
C VAL A 62 3.45 -1.83 -0.21
N PHE A 63 2.45 -1.68 -1.05
CA PHE A 63 2.57 -0.98 -2.32
C PHE A 63 1.84 0.36 -2.20
N VAL A 64 2.44 1.40 -2.74
CA VAL A 64 1.78 2.68 -2.81
C VAL A 64 1.61 3.07 -4.26
N CYS A 65 0.48 3.70 -4.55
CA CYS A 65 0.23 4.31 -5.84
C CYS A 65 0.32 5.80 -5.61
N LYS A 66 1.36 6.42 -6.17
CA LYS A 66 1.62 7.82 -5.93
C LYS A 66 1.55 8.58 -7.23
N LYS A 67 1.27 9.87 -7.12
CA LYS A 67 1.26 10.70 -8.31
C LYS A 67 2.69 11.00 -8.71
N ASP A 68 2.95 10.84 -10.00
CA ASP A 68 4.26 11.05 -10.56
C ASP A 68 4.54 12.53 -10.71
N GLY A 69 5.80 12.88 -10.54
CA GLY A 69 6.30 14.20 -10.93
C GLY A 69 6.14 15.32 -9.94
N GLY A 70 5.73 15.07 -8.73
CA GLY A 70 5.62 16.12 -7.73
C GLY A 70 6.88 16.26 -6.89
N ASP A 71 7.02 17.40 -6.22
CA ASP A 71 8.10 17.60 -5.26
C ASP A 71 7.86 16.79 -4.00
N TYR A 72 6.62 16.51 -3.72
CA TYR A 72 6.24 15.76 -2.54
C TYR A 72 5.65 14.44 -2.96
N PRO A 73 5.84 13.41 -2.16
CA PRO A 73 5.10 12.18 -2.39
C PRO A 73 3.61 12.46 -2.21
N ASP A 74 2.81 11.98 -3.13
CA ASP A 74 1.37 12.19 -3.09
C ASP A 74 0.71 10.83 -3.28
N VAL A 75 0.55 10.12 -2.19
CA VAL A 75 0.04 8.76 -2.20
C VAL A 75 -1.48 8.79 -2.31
N LYS A 76 -1.99 8.15 -3.33
CA LYS A 76 -3.44 8.07 -3.57
C LYS A 76 -4.03 6.79 -3.05
N PHE A 77 -3.28 5.70 -3.14
CA PHE A 77 -3.72 4.39 -2.67
C PHE A 77 -2.60 3.69 -1.97
N ALA A 78 -2.95 2.87 -1.02
CA ALA A 78 -2.00 1.96 -0.38
C ALA A 78 -2.61 0.57 -0.39
N LEU A 79 -1.81 -0.43 -0.74
CA LEU A 79 -2.24 -1.82 -0.82
C LEU A 79 -1.31 -2.64 0.03
N VAL A 80 -1.87 -3.45 0.92
CA VAL A 80 -1.09 -4.33 1.77
C VAL A 80 -1.39 -5.77 1.37
N MET A 81 -0.34 -6.53 1.12
CA MET A 81 -0.46 -7.93 0.72
C MET A 81 0.42 -8.80 1.60
N GLU A 82 0.03 -10.05 1.75
CA GLU A 82 0.85 -11.04 2.43
C GLU A 82 0.97 -12.26 1.53
N ILE A 83 2.04 -13.02 1.72
CA ILE A 83 2.20 -14.29 1.02
C ILE A 83 1.75 -15.39 1.95
N VAL A 84 0.78 -16.16 1.49
CA VAL A 84 0.28 -17.32 2.22
C VAL A 84 0.86 -18.55 1.55
N LYS A 85 1.56 -19.38 2.32
CA LYS A 85 2.23 -20.53 1.77
C LYS A 85 1.46 -21.79 2.11
N TYR A 86 1.23 -22.58 1.10
CA TYR A 86 0.61 -23.88 1.23
C TYR A 86 1.65 -24.95 0.90
N PRO A 87 1.40 -26.20 1.22
CA PRO A 87 2.42 -27.23 0.98
C PRO A 87 2.90 -27.32 -0.45
N LYS A 88 2.06 -26.99 -1.43
CA LYS A 88 2.42 -27.14 -2.83
C LYS A 88 2.42 -25.85 -3.61
N LEU A 89 2.05 -24.73 -3.00
CA LEU A 89 2.02 -23.46 -3.72
C LEU A 89 2.03 -22.31 -2.73
N ALA A 90 2.23 -21.12 -3.27
CA ALA A 90 2.12 -19.89 -2.50
C ALA A 90 1.12 -19.00 -3.21
N ALA A 91 0.40 -18.19 -2.44
CA ALA A 91 -0.57 -17.27 -2.98
C ALA A 91 -0.39 -15.91 -2.31
N MET A 92 -0.68 -14.85 -3.03
CA MET A 92 -0.70 -13.52 -2.43
C MET A 92 -2.12 -13.20 -2.01
N ASN A 93 -2.25 -12.72 -0.79
CA ASN A 93 -3.53 -12.38 -0.22
C ASN A 93 -3.56 -10.88 0.04
N ILE A 94 -4.63 -10.24 -0.38
CA ILE A 94 -4.79 -8.81 -0.13
C ILE A 94 -5.30 -8.63 1.30
N VAL A 95 -4.51 -7.94 2.11
CA VAL A 95 -4.87 -7.67 3.50
C VAL A 95 -5.74 -6.43 3.59
N ALA A 96 -5.36 -5.37 2.87
CA ALA A 96 -6.08 -4.12 2.92
C ALA A 96 -5.80 -3.27 1.71
N ILE A 97 -6.78 -2.51 1.28
CA ILE A 97 -6.63 -1.48 0.26
C ILE A 97 -7.27 -0.23 0.81
N GLY A 98 -6.53 0.87 0.81
CA GLY A 98 -7.06 2.15 1.23
C GLY A 98 -6.72 3.22 0.22
N GLY A 99 -7.63 4.15 -0.01
CA GLY A 99 -7.38 5.21 -0.95
C GLY A 99 -8.31 6.38 -0.77
N SER A 100 -7.89 7.52 -1.31
CA SER A 100 -8.65 8.75 -1.13
C SER A 100 -9.91 8.80 -1.96
N HIS A 101 -10.05 7.93 -2.94
CA HIS A 101 -11.21 7.91 -3.83
C HIS A 101 -11.93 6.57 -3.83
N LEU A 102 -11.75 5.81 -2.82
CA LEU A 102 -12.45 4.52 -2.71
C LEU A 102 -13.79 4.67 -2.02
#